data_25e43f9e821a1ea90909b46e565f3253
#
_entry.id   25e43f9e821a1ea90909b46e565f3253
#
_cell.length_a   1.000
_cell.length_b   1.000
_cell.length_c   1.000
_cell.angle_alpha   90.00
_cell.angle_beta   90.00
_cell.angle_gamma   90.00
#
_symmetry.space_group_name_H-M   'P 1'
#
loop_
_entity.id
_entity.type
_entity.pdbx_description
1 polymer ?
#
loop_
_entity_poly.entity_id
_entity_poly.type
_entity_poly.pdbx_seq_one_letter_code
_entity_poly.pdbx_strand_id
1 'polypeptide(L)'
;YLAGQHKIHPTFIQSMLGELKLEPDEVLSAIDNLKNESGKNFNRNLIEVGQRLYESKTSGSWNPYSLIKGKNVLIVCPGPSSTKHSKAIENFIIKNKPFVIALNTQRHINDKLINLRVSCQTLRIMSDVLVFKKISQPLVLPYSRLPLHQKKKISKLKVYDYGLQVKTGKFSFNKKSAIAPNSLTIVYALSIANSAKAKKIYFSGLDGYPSEDPRRREMDETLEIYYALKKKSELISITPSRY
;
A
#
# COMPACT_ATOMS: atom_id res chain seq x y z
N TYR A 1 11.42 -12.31 10.37
CA TYR A 1 11.43 -12.31 8.91
C TYR A 1 12.35 -11.23 8.33
N LEU A 2 12.18 -9.97 8.78
CA LEU A 2 13.06 -8.86 8.38
C LEU A 2 14.50 -9.04 8.88
N ALA A 3 14.73 -9.63 10.07
CA ALA A 3 16.05 -9.89 10.59
C ALA A 3 16.81 -10.98 9.79
N GLY A 4 16.11 -11.93 9.18
CA GLY A 4 16.73 -12.99 8.38
C GLY A 4 16.95 -12.62 6.91
N GLN A 5 16.05 -11.83 6.32
CA GLN A 5 16.09 -11.47 4.91
C GLN A 5 16.40 -9.99 4.63
N HIS A 6 16.15 -9.11 5.59
CA HIS A 6 16.34 -7.68 5.46
C HIS A 6 17.13 -7.17 6.66
N LYS A 7 18.43 -7.00 6.48
CA LYS A 7 19.23 -6.22 7.45
C LYS A 7 18.64 -4.81 7.49
N ILE A 8 18.07 -4.43 8.61
CA ILE A 8 17.56 -3.08 8.82
C ILE A 8 18.76 -2.13 8.69
N HIS A 9 18.68 -1.27 7.66
CA HIS A 9 19.80 -0.38 7.39
C HIS A 9 19.88 0.70 8.48
N PRO A 10 21.07 1.10 8.96
CA PRO A 10 21.22 2.14 9.98
C PRO A 10 20.47 3.45 9.65
N THR A 11 20.32 3.80 8.37
CA THR A 11 19.53 4.95 7.95
C THR A 11 18.05 4.85 8.29
N PHE A 12 17.51 3.65 8.50
CA PHE A 12 16.15 3.49 9.02
C PHE A 12 16.03 4.06 10.42
N ILE A 13 16.97 3.67 11.30
CA ILE A 13 17.01 4.14 12.68
C ILE A 13 17.23 5.66 12.73
N GLN A 14 18.15 6.20 11.93
CA GLN A 14 18.39 7.65 11.84
C GLN A 14 17.16 8.42 11.39
N SER A 15 16.39 7.89 10.45
CA SER A 15 15.14 8.52 10.01
C SER A 15 14.09 8.57 11.09
N MET A 16 13.95 7.46 11.81
CA MET A 16 12.96 7.33 12.86
C MET A 16 13.27 8.31 14.01
N LEU A 17 14.52 8.36 14.47
CA LEU A 17 14.97 9.25 15.54
C LEU A 17 14.99 10.73 15.11
N GLY A 18 15.50 11.02 13.90
CA GLY A 18 15.72 12.39 13.45
C GLY A 18 14.49 13.05 12.83
N GLU A 19 13.90 12.43 11.83
CA GLU A 19 12.84 13.06 11.04
C GLU A 19 11.44 12.81 11.60
N LEU A 20 11.20 11.62 12.16
CA LEU A 20 9.94 11.29 12.81
C LEU A 20 9.95 11.61 14.29
N LYS A 21 11.12 11.99 14.85
CA LYS A 21 11.30 12.35 16.26
C LYS A 21 10.78 11.26 17.22
N LEU A 22 10.99 10.00 16.86
CA LEU A 22 10.65 8.86 17.70
C LEU A 22 11.75 8.65 18.75
N GLU A 23 11.32 8.27 19.95
CA GLU A 23 12.26 7.82 20.98
C GLU A 23 12.86 6.44 20.63
N PRO A 24 14.06 6.09 21.16
CA PRO A 24 14.72 4.82 20.86
C PRO A 24 13.83 3.58 21.05
N ASP A 25 13.03 3.54 22.11
CA ASP A 25 12.14 2.42 22.41
C ASP A 25 10.98 2.33 21.40
N GLU A 26 10.50 3.45 20.90
CA GLU A 26 9.50 3.49 19.82
C GLU A 26 10.10 2.94 18.53
N VAL A 27 11.37 3.24 18.23
CA VAL A 27 12.09 2.69 17.08
C VAL A 27 12.27 1.18 17.20
N LEU A 28 12.63 0.67 18.36
CA LEU A 28 12.74 -0.77 18.62
C LEU A 28 11.38 -1.46 18.46
N SER A 29 10.34 -0.88 19.02
CA SER A 29 8.96 -1.36 18.87
C SER A 29 8.51 -1.36 17.40
N ALA A 30 8.90 -0.35 16.60
CA ALA A 30 8.65 -0.31 15.17
C ALA A 30 9.34 -1.45 14.43
N ILE A 31 10.58 -1.73 14.78
CA ILE A 31 11.37 -2.83 14.21
C ILE A 31 10.67 -4.17 14.50
N ASP A 32 10.26 -4.37 15.74
CA ASP A 32 9.60 -5.62 16.16
C ASP A 32 8.23 -5.80 15.51
N ASN A 33 7.46 -4.74 15.33
CA ASN A 33 6.20 -4.78 14.59
C ASN A 33 6.39 -5.14 13.10
N LEU A 34 7.45 -4.63 12.48
CA LEU A 34 7.78 -5.00 11.10
C LEU A 34 8.23 -6.47 10.98
N LYS A 35 8.81 -7.06 12.03
CA LYS A 35 9.18 -8.47 12.10
C LYS A 35 7.97 -9.38 12.31
N ASN A 36 6.99 -8.92 13.09
CA ASN A 36 5.83 -9.68 13.52
C ASN A 36 4.58 -9.33 12.69
N GLU A 37 4.59 -9.60 11.38
CA GLU A 37 3.42 -9.37 10.49
C GLU A 37 2.17 -10.16 10.93
N SER A 38 2.28 -11.04 11.93
CA SER A 38 1.20 -11.89 12.42
C SER A 38 0.14 -11.20 13.29
N GLY A 39 0.16 -9.89 13.43
CA GLY A 39 -0.89 -9.12 14.11
C GLY A 39 -0.88 -9.13 15.64
N LYS A 40 -0.16 -10.04 16.30
CA LYS A 40 -0.19 -10.18 17.75
C LYS A 40 0.43 -9.01 18.53
N ASN A 41 1.31 -8.22 17.90
CA ASN A 41 1.99 -7.07 18.52
C ASN A 41 1.91 -5.82 17.64
N PHE A 42 0.78 -5.60 16.99
CA PHE A 42 0.58 -4.43 16.15
C PHE A 42 0.50 -3.16 16.99
N ASN A 43 1.53 -2.34 16.94
CA ASN A 43 1.57 -1.06 17.65
C ASN A 43 1.00 0.06 16.77
N ARG A 44 -0.23 0.48 17.08
CA ARG A 44 -0.95 1.52 16.37
C ARG A 44 -0.21 2.87 16.38
N ASN A 45 0.43 3.23 17.49
CA ASN A 45 1.12 4.51 17.64
C ASN A 45 2.18 4.74 16.57
N LEU A 46 2.84 3.68 16.10
CA LEU A 46 3.86 3.78 15.04
C LEU A 46 3.28 4.08 13.66
N ILE A 47 2.09 3.54 13.37
CA ILE A 47 1.39 3.88 12.14
C ILE A 47 0.92 5.33 12.19
N GLU A 48 0.42 5.78 13.32
CA GLU A 48 -0.01 7.17 13.53
C GLU A 48 1.17 8.15 13.36
N VAL A 49 2.34 7.82 13.88
CA VAL A 49 3.55 8.63 13.65
C VAL A 49 3.91 8.69 12.16
N GLY A 50 3.88 7.56 11.46
CA GLY A 50 4.09 7.53 10.00
C GLY A 50 3.01 8.30 9.22
N GLN A 51 1.78 8.36 9.74
CA GLN A 51 0.67 9.11 9.15
C GLN A 51 0.84 10.63 9.23
N ARG A 52 1.56 11.14 10.24
CA ARG A 52 1.82 12.60 10.38
C ARG A 52 2.47 13.19 9.12
N LEU A 53 3.23 12.41 8.38
CA LEU A 53 3.78 12.84 7.09
C LEU A 53 2.70 13.12 6.04
N TYR A 54 1.49 12.60 6.23
CA TYR A 54 0.38 12.70 5.29
C TYR A 54 -0.76 13.60 5.79
N GLU A 55 -0.62 14.29 6.91
CA GLU A 55 -1.69 15.15 7.46
C GLU A 55 -1.96 16.38 6.59
N SER A 56 -0.93 16.95 6.00
CA SER A 56 -1.10 18.14 5.17
C SER A 56 -1.43 17.78 3.71
N LYS A 57 -2.16 18.69 3.06
CA LYS A 57 -2.52 18.56 1.64
C LYS A 57 -1.26 18.40 0.77
N THR A 58 -1.30 17.46 -0.15
CA THR A 58 -0.21 17.23 -1.10
C THR A 58 -0.76 16.88 -2.47
N SER A 59 0.06 17.08 -3.50
CA SER A 59 -0.20 16.62 -4.86
C SER A 59 1.05 15.94 -5.39
N GLY A 60 0.89 14.78 -6.00
CA GLY A 60 1.95 14.10 -6.71
C GLY A 60 2.20 14.69 -8.10
N SER A 61 3.21 14.19 -8.78
CA SER A 61 3.53 14.54 -10.15
C SER A 61 2.90 13.63 -11.20
N TRP A 62 2.49 12.41 -10.81
CA TRP A 62 1.99 11.37 -11.71
C TRP A 62 0.47 11.30 -11.77
N ASN A 63 -0.05 11.00 -12.98
CA ASN A 63 -1.46 10.74 -13.24
C ASN A 63 -1.64 9.31 -13.78
N PRO A 64 -2.34 8.41 -13.06
CA PRO A 64 -2.53 7.02 -13.48
C PRO A 64 -3.48 6.81 -14.66
N TYR A 65 -4.18 7.86 -15.08
CA TYR A 65 -5.24 7.81 -16.08
C TYR A 65 -4.83 7.13 -17.39
N SER A 66 -3.67 7.49 -17.93
CA SER A 66 -3.18 6.92 -19.20
C SER A 66 -2.91 5.42 -19.15
N LEU A 67 -2.58 4.88 -17.99
CA LEU A 67 -2.29 3.45 -17.81
C LEU A 67 -3.53 2.60 -17.53
N ILE A 68 -4.54 3.15 -16.84
CA ILE A 68 -5.62 2.39 -16.20
C ILE A 68 -7.01 2.67 -16.79
N LYS A 69 -7.25 3.84 -17.39
CA LYS A 69 -8.59 4.22 -17.87
C LYS A 69 -9.29 3.10 -18.61
N GLY A 70 -10.53 2.79 -18.19
CA GLY A 70 -11.41 1.83 -18.85
C GLY A 70 -11.01 0.37 -18.73
N LYS A 71 -9.86 0.08 -18.09
CA LYS A 71 -9.40 -1.29 -17.82
C LYS A 71 -10.03 -1.85 -16.56
N ASN A 72 -10.19 -3.16 -16.51
CA ASN A 72 -10.35 -3.88 -15.27
C ASN A 72 -9.02 -3.84 -14.51
N VAL A 73 -9.07 -3.62 -13.20
CA VAL A 73 -7.89 -3.61 -12.31
C VAL A 73 -7.97 -4.79 -11.36
N LEU A 74 -6.88 -5.50 -11.15
CA LEU A 74 -6.73 -6.48 -10.08
C LEU A 74 -5.74 -5.95 -9.06
N ILE A 75 -6.17 -5.80 -7.81
CA ILE A 75 -5.30 -5.48 -6.67
C ILE A 75 -4.98 -6.77 -5.93
N VAL A 76 -3.69 -7.14 -5.94
CA VAL A 76 -3.19 -8.34 -5.24
C VAL A 76 -2.69 -7.93 -3.87
N CYS A 77 -3.43 -8.35 -2.83
CA CYS A 77 -3.14 -8.08 -1.43
C CYS A 77 -2.33 -9.23 -0.80
N PRO A 78 -1.65 -9.00 0.35
CA PRO A 78 -0.74 -9.96 0.94
C PRO A 78 -1.41 -11.04 1.82
N GLY A 79 -2.73 -11.11 1.87
CA GLY A 79 -3.43 -12.10 2.72
C GLY A 79 -3.20 -13.55 2.30
N PRO A 80 -3.39 -14.52 3.21
CA PRO A 80 -3.12 -15.94 3.00
C PRO A 80 -3.81 -16.54 1.78
N SER A 81 -5.02 -16.07 1.44
CA SER A 81 -5.75 -16.57 0.28
C SER A 81 -5.04 -16.27 -1.05
N SER A 82 -4.24 -15.19 -1.15
CA SER A 82 -3.41 -14.94 -2.33
C SER A 82 -2.35 -16.03 -2.53
N THR A 83 -1.73 -16.52 -1.46
CA THR A 83 -0.78 -17.64 -1.54
C THR A 83 -1.49 -18.94 -1.88
N LYS A 84 -2.57 -19.24 -1.16
CA LYS A 84 -3.35 -20.48 -1.33
C LYS A 84 -3.90 -20.63 -2.76
N HIS A 85 -4.34 -19.54 -3.36
CA HIS A 85 -4.97 -19.52 -4.68
C HIS A 85 -4.09 -18.91 -5.79
N SER A 86 -2.76 -18.84 -5.60
CA SER A 86 -1.84 -18.16 -6.51
C SER A 86 -1.99 -18.59 -7.97
N LYS A 87 -2.04 -19.90 -8.26
CA LYS A 87 -2.24 -20.43 -9.61
C LYS A 87 -3.58 -20.02 -10.24
N ALA A 88 -4.67 -20.02 -9.45
CA ALA A 88 -5.97 -19.59 -9.92
C ALA A 88 -5.99 -18.08 -10.23
N ILE A 89 -5.31 -17.27 -9.41
CA ILE A 89 -5.16 -15.83 -9.63
C ILE A 89 -4.34 -15.58 -10.92
N GLU A 90 -3.24 -16.29 -11.13
CA GLU A 90 -2.44 -16.18 -12.36
C GLU A 90 -3.25 -16.57 -13.60
N ASN A 91 -4.01 -17.67 -13.55
CA ASN A 91 -4.93 -18.06 -14.62
C ASN A 91 -5.99 -17.00 -14.90
N PHE A 92 -6.56 -16.38 -13.84
CA PHE A 92 -7.49 -15.26 -13.98
C PHE A 92 -6.84 -14.08 -14.72
N ILE A 93 -5.59 -13.74 -14.36
CA ILE A 93 -4.84 -12.64 -14.99
C ILE A 93 -4.59 -12.93 -16.47
N ILE A 94 -4.14 -14.14 -16.79
CA ILE A 94 -3.84 -14.54 -18.17
C ILE A 94 -5.10 -14.51 -19.05
N LYS A 95 -6.22 -15.01 -18.52
CA LYS A 95 -7.50 -15.09 -19.25
C LYS A 95 -8.16 -13.72 -19.41
N ASN A 96 -8.20 -12.90 -18.34
CA ASN A 96 -8.99 -11.65 -18.30
C ASN A 96 -8.16 -10.40 -18.58
N LYS A 97 -6.83 -10.50 -18.56
CA LYS A 97 -5.86 -9.43 -18.83
C LYS A 97 -6.16 -8.12 -18.07
N PRO A 98 -6.44 -8.15 -16.75
CA PRO A 98 -6.62 -6.94 -15.98
C PRO A 98 -5.30 -6.17 -15.85
N PHE A 99 -5.38 -4.89 -15.51
CA PHE A 99 -4.21 -4.14 -15.05
C PHE A 99 -3.91 -4.55 -13.60
N VAL A 100 -2.73 -5.16 -13.36
CA VAL A 100 -2.40 -5.77 -12.07
C VAL A 100 -1.58 -4.83 -11.20
N ILE A 101 -2.09 -4.54 -10.01
CA ILE A 101 -1.45 -3.76 -8.95
C ILE A 101 -1.13 -4.70 -7.79
N ALA A 102 0.14 -4.85 -7.43
CA ALA A 102 0.54 -5.59 -6.25
C ALA A 102 0.84 -4.66 -5.08
N LEU A 103 0.41 -5.02 -3.87
CA LEU A 103 0.66 -4.22 -2.68
C LEU A 103 2.02 -4.56 -2.07
N ASN A 104 2.79 -3.53 -1.74
CA ASN A 104 4.10 -3.64 -1.12
C ASN A 104 5.05 -4.58 -1.92
N THR A 105 5.80 -5.39 -1.21
CA THR A 105 6.83 -6.31 -1.74
C THR A 105 6.36 -7.76 -1.88
N GLN A 106 5.05 -8.02 -1.74
CA GLN A 106 4.52 -9.39 -1.79
C GLN A 106 4.83 -10.08 -3.14
N ARG A 107 5.02 -11.41 -3.12
CA ARG A 107 5.38 -12.24 -4.26
C ARG A 107 4.53 -13.51 -4.37
N HIS A 108 3.22 -13.36 -4.17
CA HIS A 108 2.28 -14.49 -4.23
C HIS A 108 1.96 -14.94 -5.65
N ILE A 109 2.25 -14.09 -6.63
CA ILE A 109 2.11 -14.37 -8.06
C ILE A 109 3.41 -14.03 -8.79
N ASN A 110 3.54 -14.53 -10.01
CA ASN A 110 4.70 -14.26 -10.85
C ASN A 110 4.86 -12.75 -11.11
N ASP A 111 6.03 -12.21 -10.83
CA ASP A 111 6.36 -10.79 -10.99
C ASP A 111 6.12 -10.28 -12.42
N LYS A 112 6.23 -11.14 -13.46
CA LYS A 112 5.96 -10.76 -14.86
C LYS A 112 4.50 -10.41 -15.13
N LEU A 113 3.58 -10.85 -14.27
CA LEU A 113 2.14 -10.54 -14.38
C LEU A 113 1.76 -9.23 -13.71
N ILE A 114 2.67 -8.58 -12.99
CA ILE A 114 2.43 -7.36 -12.23
C ILE A 114 2.80 -6.14 -13.08
N ASN A 115 1.85 -5.22 -13.28
CA ASN A 115 2.08 -3.99 -14.03
C ASN A 115 2.74 -2.89 -13.19
N LEU A 116 2.37 -2.78 -11.89
CA LEU A 116 3.00 -1.87 -10.95
C LEU A 116 2.80 -2.33 -9.50
N ARG A 117 3.62 -1.75 -8.62
CA ARG A 117 3.49 -1.96 -7.17
C ARG A 117 3.12 -0.67 -6.47
N VAL A 118 2.38 -0.80 -5.39
CA VAL A 118 1.91 0.33 -4.59
C VAL A 118 2.33 0.15 -3.13
N SER A 119 2.89 1.18 -2.53
CA SER A 119 3.17 1.24 -1.10
C SER A 119 2.99 2.67 -0.60
N CYS A 120 2.49 2.86 0.62
CA CYS A 120 2.30 4.20 1.18
C CYS A 120 2.71 4.32 2.64
N GLN A 121 2.77 3.24 3.39
CA GLN A 121 3.21 3.31 4.78
C GLN A 121 4.71 3.60 4.84
N THR A 122 5.08 4.72 5.43
CA THR A 122 6.45 5.22 5.48
C THR A 122 7.41 4.21 6.10
N LEU A 123 7.02 3.57 7.21
CA LEU A 123 7.82 2.53 7.86
C LEU A 123 8.07 1.36 6.93
N ARG A 124 7.04 0.91 6.23
CA ARG A 124 7.15 -0.18 5.27
C ARG A 124 8.06 0.18 4.09
N ILE A 125 7.91 1.38 3.55
CA ILE A 125 8.77 1.86 2.47
C ILE A 125 10.23 1.87 2.90
N MET A 126 10.52 2.34 4.12
CA MET A 126 11.88 2.37 4.66
C MET A 126 12.47 0.97 4.87
N SER A 127 11.70 0.06 5.44
CA SER A 127 12.17 -1.31 5.69
C SER A 127 12.43 -2.07 4.40
N ASP A 128 11.61 -1.85 3.38
CA ASP A 128 11.59 -2.62 2.14
C ASP A 128 12.51 -2.06 1.04
N VAL A 129 13.28 -0.99 1.29
CA VAL A 129 14.16 -0.36 0.28
C VAL A 129 15.05 -1.36 -0.46
N LEU A 130 15.65 -2.32 0.24
CA LEU A 130 16.52 -3.32 -0.37
C LEU A 130 15.74 -4.32 -1.24
N VAL A 131 14.48 -4.60 -0.88
CA VAL A 131 13.61 -5.46 -1.67
C VAL A 131 13.12 -4.72 -2.91
N PHE A 132 12.72 -3.46 -2.78
CA PHE A 132 12.33 -2.63 -3.92
C PHE A 132 13.42 -2.52 -4.98
N LYS A 133 14.70 -2.51 -4.59
CA LYS A 133 15.84 -2.50 -5.53
C LYS A 133 15.95 -3.77 -6.39
N LYS A 134 15.33 -4.88 -5.96
CA LYS A 134 15.31 -6.17 -6.67
C LYS A 134 14.04 -6.39 -7.48
N ILE A 135 13.13 -5.42 -7.48
CA ILE A 135 11.84 -5.48 -8.17
C ILE A 135 11.95 -4.66 -9.45
N SER A 136 11.48 -5.22 -10.57
CA SER A 136 11.51 -4.57 -11.88
C SER A 136 10.30 -3.68 -12.17
N GLN A 137 9.19 -3.89 -11.47
CA GLN A 137 7.95 -3.14 -11.69
C GLN A 137 8.09 -1.69 -11.23
N PRO A 138 7.44 -0.73 -11.91
CA PRO A 138 7.32 0.63 -11.41
C PRO A 138 6.65 0.64 -10.03
N LEU A 139 7.11 1.53 -9.16
CA LEU A 139 6.65 1.67 -7.78
C LEU A 139 5.87 2.98 -7.61
N VAL A 140 4.62 2.90 -7.16
CA VAL A 140 3.82 4.08 -6.83
C VAL A 140 3.93 4.35 -5.34
N LEU A 141 4.36 5.54 -4.99
CA LEU A 141 4.55 6.04 -3.62
C LEU A 141 4.01 7.46 -3.51
N PRO A 142 3.68 7.95 -2.30
CA PRO A 142 3.59 9.38 -2.02
C PRO A 142 4.99 9.98 -1.91
N TYR A 143 5.74 9.92 -3.02
CA TYR A 143 7.18 10.16 -3.10
C TYR A 143 7.56 11.58 -2.63
N SER A 144 6.76 12.59 -2.99
CA SER A 144 6.98 13.98 -2.58
C SER A 144 7.07 14.14 -1.06
N ARG A 145 6.39 13.28 -0.31
CA ARG A 145 6.35 13.29 1.16
C ARG A 145 7.47 12.51 1.83
N LEU A 146 8.17 11.67 1.08
CA LEU A 146 9.26 10.91 1.68
C LEU A 146 10.42 11.83 2.07
N PRO A 147 11.06 11.55 3.20
CA PRO A 147 12.29 12.20 3.61
C PRO A 147 13.40 12.16 2.54
N LEU A 148 14.24 13.18 2.49
CA LEU A 148 15.23 13.35 1.42
C LEU A 148 16.20 12.17 1.31
N HIS A 149 16.67 11.64 2.43
CA HIS A 149 17.60 10.50 2.44
C HIS A 149 16.92 9.22 1.91
N GLN A 150 15.61 9.02 2.13
CA GLN A 150 14.86 7.91 1.56
C GLN A 150 14.70 8.07 0.04
N LYS A 151 14.37 9.27 -0.42
CA LYS A 151 14.35 9.59 -1.86
C LYS A 151 15.68 9.24 -2.52
N LYS A 152 16.81 9.59 -1.89
CA LYS A 152 18.16 9.22 -2.39
C LYS A 152 18.34 7.70 -2.49
N LYS A 153 17.83 6.91 -1.54
CA LYS A 153 17.96 5.43 -1.54
C LYS A 153 17.19 4.75 -2.65
N ILE A 154 16.09 5.34 -3.10
CA ILE A 154 15.21 4.80 -4.16
C ILE A 154 15.31 5.59 -5.47
N SER A 155 16.23 6.53 -5.60
CA SER A 155 16.36 7.43 -6.77
C SER A 155 16.61 6.72 -8.10
N LYS A 156 17.18 5.50 -8.07
CA LYS A 156 17.42 4.67 -9.26
C LYS A 156 16.21 3.81 -9.66
N LEU A 157 15.14 3.81 -8.86
CA LEU A 157 13.93 3.06 -9.15
C LEU A 157 12.99 3.87 -10.04
N LYS A 158 12.19 3.18 -10.85
CA LYS A 158 11.10 3.83 -11.58
C LYS A 158 9.95 4.10 -10.60
N VAL A 159 9.91 5.31 -10.05
CA VAL A 159 8.91 5.74 -9.07
C VAL A 159 7.91 6.68 -9.71
N TYR A 160 6.63 6.42 -9.44
CA TYR A 160 5.51 7.30 -9.75
C TYR A 160 5.02 7.96 -8.46
N ASP A 161 5.00 9.28 -8.44
CA ASP A 161 4.56 10.07 -7.29
C ASP A 161 3.06 10.37 -7.39
N TYR A 162 2.26 9.62 -6.64
CA TYR A 162 0.83 9.92 -6.45
C TYR A 162 0.62 10.39 -5.02
N GLY A 163 0.15 11.63 -4.86
CA GLY A 163 0.04 12.28 -3.56
C GLY A 163 -0.96 11.58 -2.64
N LEU A 164 -0.67 11.56 -1.34
CA LEU A 164 -1.53 11.03 -0.30
C LEU A 164 -1.70 12.06 0.82
N GLN A 165 -2.94 12.34 1.20
CA GLN A 165 -3.31 12.97 2.46
C GLN A 165 -4.13 11.98 3.26
N VAL A 166 -3.86 11.85 4.57
CA VAL A 166 -4.70 11.08 5.48
C VAL A 166 -5.59 12.03 6.27
N LYS A 167 -6.91 11.77 6.23
CA LYS A 167 -7.91 12.52 6.98
C LYS A 167 -9.07 11.61 7.33
N THR A 168 -9.21 11.28 8.62
CA THR A 168 -10.30 10.43 9.14
C THR A 168 -11.67 10.87 8.61
N GLY A 169 -12.51 9.91 8.26
CA GLY A 169 -13.86 10.13 7.75
C GLY A 169 -13.94 10.71 6.33
N LYS A 170 -12.80 10.87 5.63
CA LYS A 170 -12.79 11.40 4.25
C LYS A 170 -12.14 10.44 3.28
N PHE A 171 -12.83 10.19 2.16
CA PHE A 171 -12.28 9.46 1.04
C PHE A 171 -12.58 10.20 -0.27
N SER A 172 -11.56 10.72 -0.89
CA SER A 172 -11.65 11.38 -2.19
C SER A 172 -10.36 11.22 -2.98
N PHE A 173 -10.44 11.34 -4.29
CA PHE A 173 -9.29 11.19 -5.18
C PHE A 173 -9.42 12.12 -6.38
N ASN A 174 -8.28 12.57 -6.86
CA ASN A 174 -8.16 13.38 -8.07
C ASN A 174 -7.05 12.82 -8.97
N LYS A 175 -6.71 13.53 -10.06
CA LYS A 175 -5.75 13.06 -11.06
C LYS A 175 -4.37 12.72 -10.49
N LYS A 176 -3.93 13.34 -9.39
CA LYS A 176 -2.55 13.25 -8.89
C LYS A 176 -2.43 13.00 -7.40
N SER A 177 -3.56 12.89 -6.69
CA SER A 177 -3.54 12.67 -5.24
C SER A 177 -4.86 12.12 -4.73
N ALA A 178 -4.81 11.57 -3.51
CA ALA A 178 -5.97 11.15 -2.76
C ALA A 178 -6.00 11.78 -1.36
N ILE A 179 -7.22 11.91 -0.81
CA ILE A 179 -7.46 12.01 0.62
C ILE A 179 -8.05 10.67 1.03
N ALA A 180 -7.39 9.96 1.93
CA ALA A 180 -7.79 8.65 2.43
C ALA A 180 -8.10 8.70 3.92
N PRO A 181 -9.05 7.91 4.45
CA PRO A 181 -9.38 7.92 5.88
C PRO A 181 -8.24 7.39 6.76
N ASN A 182 -7.36 6.58 6.20
CA ASN A 182 -6.21 5.98 6.85
C ASN A 182 -5.10 5.68 5.83
N SER A 183 -3.94 5.18 6.29
CA SER A 183 -2.77 4.86 5.46
C SER A 183 -2.67 3.39 5.07
N LEU A 184 -3.77 2.63 5.09
CA LEU A 184 -3.76 1.27 4.58
C LEU A 184 -3.40 1.27 3.08
N THR A 185 -2.43 0.45 2.70
CA THR A 185 -1.93 0.41 1.31
C THR A 185 -3.03 0.04 0.30
N ILE A 186 -4.00 -0.80 0.72
CA ILE A 186 -5.17 -1.12 -0.11
C ILE A 186 -6.02 0.12 -0.39
N VAL A 187 -6.22 0.99 0.58
CA VAL A 187 -7.00 2.23 0.43
C VAL A 187 -6.32 3.19 -0.54
N TYR A 188 -5.00 3.28 -0.47
CA TYR A 188 -4.20 4.06 -1.40
C TYR A 188 -4.28 3.49 -2.83
N ALA A 189 -4.19 2.16 -3.00
CA ALA A 189 -4.34 1.50 -4.29
C ALA A 189 -5.75 1.68 -4.89
N LEU A 190 -6.81 1.60 -4.06
CA LEU A 190 -8.19 1.92 -4.44
C LEU A 190 -8.32 3.35 -4.97
N SER A 191 -7.68 4.31 -4.29
CA SER A 191 -7.67 5.71 -4.71
C SER A 191 -7.06 5.88 -6.10
N ILE A 192 -5.93 5.22 -6.35
CA ILE A 192 -5.23 5.25 -7.64
C ILE A 192 -6.11 4.66 -8.75
N ALA A 193 -6.69 3.48 -8.53
CA ALA A 193 -7.54 2.82 -9.52
C ALA A 193 -8.79 3.64 -9.86
N ASN A 194 -9.45 4.21 -8.85
CA ASN A 194 -10.64 5.05 -9.06
C ASN A 194 -10.31 6.39 -9.72
N SER A 195 -9.22 7.06 -9.32
CA SER A 195 -8.79 8.32 -9.94
C SER A 195 -8.50 8.15 -11.43
N ALA A 196 -8.05 6.96 -11.80
CA ALA A 196 -7.77 6.56 -13.17
C ALA A 196 -9.01 6.07 -13.94
N LYS A 197 -10.19 6.06 -13.33
CA LYS A 197 -11.45 5.56 -13.93
C LYS A 197 -11.33 4.11 -14.37
N ALA A 198 -10.86 3.23 -13.48
CA ALA A 198 -10.93 1.79 -13.67
C ALA A 198 -12.37 1.35 -13.93
N LYS A 199 -12.57 0.39 -14.85
CA LYS A 199 -13.94 -0.13 -15.18
C LYS A 199 -14.50 -0.93 -14.00
N LYS A 200 -13.73 -1.89 -13.50
CA LYS A 200 -14.01 -2.69 -12.31
C LYS A 200 -12.71 -2.90 -11.53
N ILE A 201 -12.81 -3.08 -10.22
CA ILE A 201 -11.68 -3.37 -9.36
C ILE A 201 -11.89 -4.73 -8.71
N TYR A 202 -11.02 -5.67 -9.05
CA TYR A 202 -10.94 -6.99 -8.43
C TYR A 202 -9.93 -6.99 -7.31
N PHE A 203 -10.16 -7.84 -6.30
CA PHE A 203 -9.19 -8.11 -5.24
C PHE A 203 -8.84 -9.58 -5.18
N SER A 204 -7.60 -9.86 -4.77
CA SER A 204 -7.21 -11.15 -4.23
C SER A 204 -6.44 -10.93 -2.92
N GLY A 205 -6.54 -11.87 -1.97
CA GLY A 205 -5.82 -11.77 -0.70
C GLY A 205 -6.26 -10.66 0.24
N LEU A 206 -7.48 -10.16 0.07
CA LEU A 206 -8.12 -9.24 1.02
C LEU A 206 -8.99 -10.07 2.00
N ASP A 207 -8.35 -10.94 2.77
CA ASP A 207 -9.03 -11.96 3.60
C ASP A 207 -9.78 -11.33 4.78
N GLY A 208 -9.29 -10.20 5.26
CA GLY A 208 -9.76 -9.52 6.44
C GLY A 208 -8.74 -9.57 7.58
N TYR A 209 -8.97 -8.74 8.57
CA TYR A 209 -8.16 -8.69 9.78
C TYR A 209 -8.88 -9.40 10.93
N PRO A 210 -8.14 -9.97 11.91
CA PRO A 210 -8.73 -10.49 13.16
C PRO A 210 -9.58 -9.43 13.87
N SER A 211 -10.48 -9.87 14.77
CA SER A 211 -11.40 -8.96 15.48
C SER A 211 -10.69 -7.91 16.33
N GLU A 212 -9.57 -8.28 16.91
CA GLU A 212 -8.76 -7.45 17.81
C GLU A 212 -7.80 -6.52 17.05
N ASP A 213 -7.64 -6.73 15.75
CA ASP A 213 -6.76 -5.89 14.94
C ASP A 213 -7.45 -4.58 14.56
N PRO A 214 -6.91 -3.41 14.95
CA PRO A 214 -7.52 -2.12 14.66
C PRO A 214 -7.69 -1.83 13.18
N ARG A 215 -6.88 -2.47 12.31
CA ARG A 215 -7.02 -2.37 10.84
C ARG A 215 -8.33 -2.94 10.33
N ARG A 216 -8.97 -3.84 11.09
CA ARG A 216 -10.31 -4.32 10.76
C ARG A 216 -11.31 -3.18 10.74
N ARG A 217 -11.37 -2.42 11.81
CA ARG A 217 -12.26 -1.26 11.92
C ARG A 217 -11.92 -0.19 10.87
N GLU A 218 -10.63 0.10 10.68
CA GLU A 218 -10.17 1.05 9.66
C GLU A 218 -10.62 0.64 8.25
N MET A 219 -10.63 -0.65 7.95
CA MET A 219 -11.07 -1.16 6.64
C MET A 219 -12.59 -1.12 6.51
N ASP A 220 -13.33 -1.52 7.56
CA ASP A 220 -14.80 -1.48 7.60
C ASP A 220 -15.28 -0.03 7.38
N GLU A 221 -14.76 0.94 8.14
CA GLU A 221 -15.05 2.39 7.97
C GLU A 221 -14.68 2.90 6.57
N THR A 222 -13.57 2.43 6.01
CA THR A 222 -13.17 2.81 4.66
C THR A 222 -14.17 2.33 3.62
N LEU A 223 -14.63 1.10 3.73
CA LEU A 223 -15.60 0.54 2.79
C LEU A 223 -16.96 1.22 2.90
N GLU A 224 -17.43 1.55 4.11
CA GLU A 224 -18.63 2.35 4.30
C GLU A 224 -18.56 3.67 3.53
N ILE A 225 -17.47 4.43 3.75
CA ILE A 225 -17.25 5.70 3.06
C ILE A 225 -17.15 5.48 1.54
N TYR A 226 -16.44 4.44 1.12
CA TYR A 226 -16.28 4.11 -0.29
C TYR A 226 -17.63 3.82 -0.96
N TYR A 227 -18.47 3.00 -0.34
CA TYR A 227 -19.79 2.66 -0.87
C TYR A 227 -20.76 3.84 -0.89
N ALA A 228 -20.56 4.85 -0.06
CA ALA A 228 -21.30 6.10 -0.09
C ALA A 228 -20.88 7.05 -1.23
N LEU A 229 -19.73 6.82 -1.89
CA LEU A 229 -19.28 7.68 -2.98
C LEU A 229 -20.22 7.59 -4.20
N LYS A 230 -20.62 8.75 -4.76
CA LYS A 230 -21.46 8.82 -5.96
C LYS A 230 -20.79 8.26 -7.23
N LYS A 231 -19.46 8.42 -7.32
CA LYS A 231 -18.66 7.96 -8.46
C LYS A 231 -17.55 7.04 -7.95
N LYS A 232 -17.72 5.75 -8.15
CA LYS A 232 -16.77 4.70 -7.77
C LYS A 232 -16.82 3.54 -8.75
N SER A 233 -15.74 2.77 -8.80
CA SER A 233 -15.72 1.50 -9.51
C SER A 233 -16.35 0.40 -8.67
N GLU A 234 -16.96 -0.58 -9.32
CA GLU A 234 -17.44 -1.80 -8.65
C GLU A 234 -16.27 -2.58 -8.07
N LEU A 235 -16.43 -3.10 -6.84
CA LEU A 235 -15.45 -3.92 -6.13
C LEU A 235 -15.89 -5.38 -6.14
N ILE A 236 -14.97 -6.29 -6.52
CA ILE A 236 -15.25 -7.72 -6.63
C ILE A 236 -14.08 -8.50 -6.02
N SER A 237 -14.32 -9.33 -5.03
CA SER A 237 -13.31 -10.25 -4.53
C SER A 237 -13.27 -11.52 -5.39
N ILE A 238 -12.05 -11.95 -5.81
CA ILE A 238 -11.84 -13.20 -6.55
C ILE A 238 -11.24 -14.31 -5.68
N THR A 239 -11.02 -14.02 -4.40
CA THR A 239 -10.64 -15.00 -3.36
C THR A 239 -11.58 -14.83 -2.17
N PRO A 240 -11.66 -15.80 -1.26
CA PRO A 240 -12.42 -15.62 -0.03
C PRO A 240 -12.05 -14.32 0.67
N SER A 241 -13.04 -13.56 1.10
CA SER A 241 -12.87 -12.28 1.78
C SER A 241 -14.01 -12.10 2.78
N ARG A 242 -13.73 -11.40 3.86
CA ARG A 242 -14.77 -11.00 4.79
C ARG A 242 -15.46 -9.69 4.36
N TYR A 243 -14.89 -8.95 3.42
CA TYR A 243 -15.37 -7.66 2.92
C TYR A 243 -16.22 -7.79 1.66
#